data_135a155d4c03841eddd297a321994cf7
#
_entry.id   135a155d4c03841eddd297a321994cf7
#
_cell.length_a   1.000
_cell.length_b   1.000
_cell.length_c   1.000
_cell.angle_alpha   90.00
_cell.angle_beta   90.00
_cell.angle_gamma   90.00
#
_symmetry.space_group_name_H-M   'P 1'
#
loop_
_entity.id
_entity.type
_entity.pdbx_description
1 polymer ?
#
loop_
_entity_poly.entity_id
_entity_poly.type
_entity_poly.pdbx_seq_one_letter_code
_entity_poly.pdbx_strand_id
1 'polypeptide(L)'
;MQTLARQVILATLMAVSLLWVHSTLAQAADPLHGTWKLDLAKSKFDPGPAPKSITVTFEPAGEGVKVTADVVGADDKPTQTSYTGNYDGKDYPLMGSNTGAETVSLKRIDARTTERTDKKGGKVVMTFTRKVSTDGKTLTVTAKGTNSKGQPVNDVVMLTKQ
;
A
#
# COMPACT_ATOMS: atom_id res chain seq x y z
N MET A 1 76.51 40.56 -22.44
CA MET A 1 75.33 40.65 -23.29
C MET A 1 74.37 39.49 -22.89
N GLN A 2 73.17 39.84 -22.55
CA GLN A 2 72.29 39.02 -21.73
C GLN A 2 71.49 38.00 -22.56
N THR A 3 71.50 36.77 -22.16
CA THR A 3 70.62 35.72 -22.68
C THR A 3 69.57 35.39 -21.67
N LEU A 4 68.34 35.77 -22.00
CA LEU A 4 67.13 35.50 -21.21
C LEU A 4 66.73 34.02 -21.34
N ALA A 5 66.82 33.28 -20.26
CA ALA A 5 66.31 31.94 -20.15
C ALA A 5 64.80 32.06 -19.93
N ARG A 6 63.98 31.61 -20.91
CA ARG A 6 62.50 31.41 -20.76
C ARG A 6 62.29 30.07 -20.10
N GLN A 7 61.87 30.09 -18.83
CA GLN A 7 61.33 28.90 -18.17
C GLN A 7 59.85 28.74 -18.58
N VAL A 8 59.59 27.64 -19.24
CA VAL A 8 58.21 27.19 -19.53
C VAL A 8 57.75 26.35 -18.35
N ILE A 9 56.84 26.90 -17.54
CA ILE A 9 56.16 26.16 -16.48
C ILE A 9 55.01 25.41 -17.12
N LEU A 10 55.12 24.08 -17.26
CA LEU A 10 54.02 23.19 -17.58
C LEU A 10 53.18 23.03 -16.32
N ALA A 11 52.03 23.67 -16.27
CA ALA A 11 51.00 23.40 -15.28
C ALA A 11 50.22 22.18 -15.71
N THR A 12 50.49 21.03 -15.11
CA THR A 12 49.67 19.81 -15.22
C THR A 12 48.42 19.99 -14.40
N LEU A 13 47.29 20.30 -15.06
CA LEU A 13 45.97 20.22 -14.45
C LEU A 13 45.60 18.75 -14.27
N MET A 14 45.72 18.25 -13.05
CA MET A 14 45.16 16.98 -12.63
C MET A 14 43.64 17.16 -12.42
N ALA A 15 42.84 16.82 -13.43
CA ALA A 15 41.40 16.75 -13.30
C ALA A 15 41.05 15.53 -12.43
N VAL A 16 40.82 15.77 -11.14
CA VAL A 16 40.23 14.78 -10.23
C VAL A 16 38.74 14.69 -10.54
N SER A 17 38.38 13.76 -11.43
CA SER A 17 36.99 13.40 -11.66
C SER A 17 36.47 12.64 -10.43
N LEU A 18 35.83 13.35 -9.51
CA LEU A 18 35.02 12.73 -8.47
C LEU A 18 33.85 11.99 -9.14
N LEU A 19 34.02 10.69 -9.32
CA LEU A 19 32.89 9.79 -9.64
C LEU A 19 31.96 9.76 -8.42
N TRP A 20 30.90 10.55 -8.47
CA TRP A 20 29.80 10.44 -7.54
C TRP A 20 29.10 9.11 -7.83
N VAL A 21 29.48 8.07 -7.10
CA VAL A 21 28.73 6.83 -7.07
C VAL A 21 27.40 7.15 -6.37
N HIS A 22 26.39 7.45 -7.16
CA HIS A 22 25.01 7.51 -6.65
C HIS A 22 24.63 6.07 -6.31
N SER A 23 24.85 5.68 -5.07
CA SER A 23 24.25 4.47 -4.51
C SER A 23 22.75 4.72 -4.48
N THR A 24 22.03 4.33 -5.55
CA THR A 24 20.60 4.16 -5.48
C THR A 24 20.35 3.05 -4.49
N LEU A 25 20.04 3.42 -3.24
CA LEU A 25 19.45 2.50 -2.29
C LEU A 25 18.17 2.02 -2.95
N ALA A 26 18.22 0.82 -3.52
CA ALA A 26 17.01 0.15 -3.99
C ALA A 26 16.09 0.03 -2.77
N GLN A 27 15.10 0.90 -2.71
CA GLN A 27 14.09 0.84 -1.65
C GLN A 27 13.42 -0.51 -1.79
N ALA A 28 13.55 -1.36 -0.75
CA ALA A 28 12.94 -2.68 -0.76
C ALA A 28 11.46 -2.53 -1.13
N ALA A 29 11.02 -3.31 -2.12
CA ALA A 29 9.64 -3.24 -2.58
C ALA A 29 8.70 -3.45 -1.40
N ASP A 30 7.65 -2.63 -1.30
CA ASP A 30 6.65 -2.77 -0.25
C ASP A 30 6.07 -4.20 -0.31
N PRO A 31 6.17 -5.00 0.74
CA PRO A 31 5.70 -6.40 0.73
C PRO A 31 4.21 -6.52 0.43
N LEU A 32 3.44 -5.44 0.65
CA LEU A 32 2.02 -5.38 0.35
C LEU A 32 1.73 -5.33 -1.17
N HIS A 33 2.67 -4.80 -1.99
CA HIS A 33 2.46 -4.68 -3.43
C HIS A 33 2.24 -6.02 -4.11
N GLY A 34 1.33 -6.04 -5.08
CA GLY A 34 0.92 -7.21 -5.86
C GLY A 34 -0.56 -7.51 -5.72
N THR A 35 -0.97 -8.65 -6.25
CA THR A 35 -2.37 -9.11 -6.25
C THR A 35 -2.54 -10.20 -5.20
N TRP A 36 -3.64 -10.13 -4.47
CA TRP A 36 -3.97 -11.00 -3.36
C TRP A 36 -5.38 -11.56 -3.55
N LYS A 37 -5.55 -12.87 -3.38
CA LYS A 37 -6.85 -13.54 -3.50
C LYS A 37 -7.28 -14.19 -2.21
N LEU A 38 -8.58 -14.16 -1.96
CA LEU A 38 -9.23 -14.76 -0.79
C LEU A 38 -8.89 -16.25 -0.65
N ASP A 39 -8.41 -16.63 0.54
CA ASP A 39 -8.42 -18.01 1.04
C ASP A 39 -9.63 -18.14 1.99
N LEU A 40 -10.76 -18.55 1.40
CA LEU A 40 -12.03 -18.63 2.13
C LEU A 40 -11.96 -19.64 3.29
N ALA A 41 -11.24 -20.74 3.11
CA ALA A 41 -11.13 -21.80 4.11
C ALA A 41 -10.41 -21.35 5.40
N LYS A 42 -9.53 -20.32 5.28
CA LYS A 42 -8.79 -19.75 6.41
C LYS A 42 -9.36 -18.42 6.89
N SER A 43 -10.47 -17.96 6.32
CA SER A 43 -11.09 -16.69 6.64
C SER A 43 -12.31 -16.88 7.55
N LYS A 44 -12.55 -15.87 8.40
CA LYS A 44 -13.74 -15.79 9.25
C LYS A 44 -14.44 -14.46 8.99
N PHE A 45 -15.76 -14.52 8.74
CA PHE A 45 -16.61 -13.37 8.53
C PHE A 45 -17.68 -13.32 9.65
N ASP A 46 -17.74 -12.20 10.34
CA ASP A 46 -18.62 -11.98 11.47
C ASP A 46 -19.15 -10.52 11.46
N PRO A 47 -20.44 -10.28 11.15
CA PRO A 47 -21.44 -11.28 10.76
C PRO A 47 -21.25 -11.72 9.31
N GLY A 48 -21.58 -12.98 9.03
CA GLY A 48 -21.68 -13.47 7.66
C GLY A 48 -22.85 -12.85 6.87
N PRO A 49 -23.08 -13.30 5.65
CA PRO A 49 -22.38 -14.37 4.95
C PRO A 49 -21.02 -13.96 4.36
N ALA A 50 -20.13 -14.93 4.18
CA ALA A 50 -18.86 -14.72 3.52
C ALA A 50 -19.06 -14.38 2.02
N PRO A 51 -18.23 -13.53 1.42
CA PRO A 51 -18.21 -13.32 -0.02
C PRO A 51 -17.70 -14.57 -0.75
N LYS A 52 -18.07 -14.72 -2.02
CA LYS A 52 -17.59 -15.81 -2.88
C LYS A 52 -16.14 -15.63 -3.31
N SER A 53 -15.73 -14.38 -3.56
CA SER A 53 -14.36 -14.05 -3.88
C SER A 53 -14.00 -12.63 -3.44
N ILE A 54 -12.72 -12.45 -3.13
CA ILE A 54 -12.08 -11.14 -2.96
C ILE A 54 -10.76 -11.19 -3.71
N THR A 55 -10.52 -10.21 -4.57
CA THR A 55 -9.22 -9.95 -5.17
C THR A 55 -8.83 -8.52 -4.85
N VAL A 56 -7.65 -8.32 -4.27
CA VAL A 56 -7.13 -6.98 -3.95
C VAL A 56 -5.78 -6.80 -4.61
N THR A 57 -5.64 -5.72 -5.36
CA THR A 57 -4.37 -5.34 -5.99
C THR A 57 -3.84 -4.06 -5.36
N PHE A 58 -2.57 -4.08 -4.97
CA PHE A 58 -1.83 -2.95 -4.44
C PHE A 58 -0.73 -2.57 -5.42
N GLU A 59 -0.79 -1.35 -5.94
CA GLU A 59 0.15 -0.80 -6.91
C GLU A 59 0.88 0.41 -6.30
N PRO A 60 2.19 0.59 -6.56
CA PRO A 60 2.88 1.80 -6.13
C PRO A 60 2.25 3.04 -6.78
N ALA A 61 2.09 4.10 -6.01
CA ALA A 61 1.57 5.40 -6.48
C ALA A 61 2.33 6.55 -5.80
N GLY A 62 3.46 6.93 -6.39
CA GLY A 62 4.38 7.88 -5.77
C GLY A 62 4.91 7.35 -4.43
N GLU A 63 4.76 8.15 -3.37
CA GLU A 63 5.10 7.74 -1.99
C GLU A 63 4.00 6.90 -1.30
N GLY A 64 2.88 6.69 -1.98
CA GLY A 64 1.72 5.98 -1.46
C GLY A 64 1.39 4.72 -2.24
N VAL A 65 0.13 4.38 -2.24
CA VAL A 65 -0.40 3.16 -2.82
C VAL A 65 -1.72 3.44 -3.55
N LYS A 66 -1.90 2.83 -4.72
CA LYS A 66 -3.20 2.67 -5.35
C LYS A 66 -3.72 1.27 -5.02
N VAL A 67 -4.95 1.18 -4.57
CA VAL A 67 -5.59 -0.07 -4.21
C VAL A 67 -6.87 -0.23 -5.01
N THR A 68 -7.04 -1.42 -5.59
CA THR A 68 -8.29 -1.84 -6.22
C THR A 68 -8.73 -3.14 -5.57
N ALA A 69 -9.98 -3.21 -5.15
CA ALA A 69 -10.59 -4.39 -4.55
C ALA A 69 -11.84 -4.80 -5.34
N ASP A 70 -11.80 -6.01 -5.86
CA ASP A 70 -12.91 -6.67 -6.55
C ASP A 70 -13.50 -7.73 -5.62
N VAL A 71 -14.79 -7.63 -5.34
CA VAL A 71 -15.49 -8.54 -4.44
C VAL A 71 -16.74 -9.07 -5.14
N VAL A 72 -16.92 -10.39 -5.12
CA VAL A 72 -18.19 -11.01 -5.46
C VAL A 72 -18.87 -11.41 -4.16
N GLY A 73 -19.98 -10.76 -3.87
CA GLY A 73 -20.75 -11.02 -2.66
C GLY A 73 -21.37 -12.42 -2.62
N ALA A 74 -21.93 -12.79 -1.48
CA ALA A 74 -22.68 -14.05 -1.32
C ALA A 74 -23.92 -14.11 -2.25
N ASP A 75 -24.43 -12.95 -2.65
CA ASP A 75 -25.57 -12.76 -3.56
C ASP A 75 -25.17 -12.70 -5.05
N ASP A 76 -23.94 -13.11 -5.39
CA ASP A 76 -23.36 -13.08 -6.73
C ASP A 76 -23.18 -11.68 -7.34
N LYS A 77 -23.36 -10.62 -6.56
CA LYS A 77 -23.16 -9.26 -7.06
C LYS A 77 -21.69 -8.86 -7.00
N PRO A 78 -21.09 -8.50 -8.13
CA PRO A 78 -19.74 -7.94 -8.14
C PRO A 78 -19.78 -6.49 -7.68
N THR A 79 -18.79 -6.13 -6.89
CA THR A 79 -18.50 -4.75 -6.48
C THR A 79 -17.03 -4.48 -6.65
N GLN A 80 -16.69 -3.25 -7.06
CA GLN A 80 -15.31 -2.80 -7.13
C GLN A 80 -15.18 -1.51 -6.34
N THR A 81 -14.12 -1.42 -5.56
CA THR A 81 -13.72 -0.20 -4.88
C THR A 81 -12.27 0.12 -5.16
N SER A 82 -11.92 1.40 -5.20
CA SER A 82 -10.55 1.83 -5.38
C SER A 82 -10.26 3.14 -4.65
N TYR A 83 -9.00 3.34 -4.32
CA TYR A 83 -8.47 4.59 -3.79
C TYR A 83 -6.98 4.71 -4.08
N THR A 84 -6.49 5.94 -4.06
CA THR A 84 -5.05 6.24 -4.08
C THR A 84 -4.76 7.15 -2.90
N GLY A 85 -3.75 6.84 -2.10
CA GLY A 85 -3.41 7.62 -0.92
C GLY A 85 -2.02 7.31 -0.37
N ASN A 86 -1.50 8.25 0.42
CA ASN A 86 -0.24 8.11 1.13
C ASN A 86 -0.47 7.58 2.55
N TYR A 87 0.57 7.02 3.17
CA TYR A 87 0.52 6.54 4.56
C TYR A 87 0.74 7.68 5.58
N ASP A 88 0.11 8.84 5.35
CA ASP A 88 0.26 10.09 6.12
C ASP A 88 -0.92 10.39 7.06
N GLY A 89 -1.92 9.51 7.10
CA GLY A 89 -3.10 9.64 7.94
C GLY A 89 -4.14 10.64 7.45
N LYS A 90 -3.94 11.27 6.30
CA LYS A 90 -4.94 12.16 5.68
C LYS A 90 -6.06 11.36 5.04
N ASP A 91 -7.18 12.01 4.81
CA ASP A 91 -8.34 11.41 4.17
C ASP A 91 -8.23 11.52 2.64
N TYR A 92 -8.43 10.38 1.96
CA TYR A 92 -8.42 10.22 0.51
C TYR A 92 -9.77 9.69 0.03
N PRO A 93 -10.27 10.12 -1.15
CA PRO A 93 -11.55 9.65 -1.67
C PRO A 93 -11.57 8.14 -1.87
N LEU A 94 -12.64 7.48 -1.43
CA LEU A 94 -12.95 6.09 -1.75
C LEU A 94 -13.92 6.06 -2.92
N MET A 95 -13.50 5.44 -4.03
CA MET A 95 -14.27 5.32 -5.26
C MET A 95 -14.91 3.95 -5.35
N GLY A 96 -16.04 3.85 -6.06
CA GLY A 96 -16.72 2.60 -6.35
C GLY A 96 -18.16 2.55 -5.85
N SER A 97 -18.79 1.37 -5.98
CA SER A 97 -20.19 1.13 -5.61
C SER A 97 -20.31 0.51 -4.22
N ASN A 98 -21.37 0.88 -3.50
CA ASN A 98 -21.73 0.31 -2.18
C ASN A 98 -20.61 0.36 -1.13
N THR A 99 -19.79 1.41 -1.15
CA THR A 99 -18.61 1.50 -0.29
C THR A 99 -18.96 1.59 1.19
N GLY A 100 -20.13 2.05 1.58
CA GLY A 100 -20.47 2.29 2.99
C GLY A 100 -19.63 3.39 3.65
N ALA A 101 -18.62 3.89 2.95
CA ALA A 101 -17.69 4.95 3.34
C ALA A 101 -17.45 5.91 2.17
N GLU A 102 -16.92 7.09 2.46
CA GLU A 102 -16.65 8.16 1.49
C GLU A 102 -15.14 8.40 1.34
N THR A 103 -14.41 8.24 2.43
CA THR A 103 -12.98 8.47 2.47
C THR A 103 -12.26 7.36 3.22
N VAL A 104 -10.96 7.22 2.93
CA VAL A 104 -10.04 6.34 3.63
C VAL A 104 -8.85 7.13 4.12
N SER A 105 -8.31 6.78 5.27
CA SER A 105 -6.99 7.23 5.70
C SER A 105 -6.06 6.04 5.93
N LEU A 106 -4.78 6.21 5.66
CA LEU A 106 -3.79 5.14 5.69
C LEU A 106 -2.68 5.47 6.67
N LYS A 107 -2.25 4.47 7.42
CA LYS A 107 -1.07 4.52 8.28
C LYS A 107 -0.17 3.31 8.04
N ARG A 108 1.13 3.51 8.07
CA ARG A 108 2.11 2.43 8.15
C ARG A 108 2.50 2.24 9.61
N ILE A 109 2.26 1.04 10.13
CA ILE A 109 2.57 0.67 11.52
C ILE A 109 4.01 0.15 11.59
N ASP A 110 4.36 -0.75 10.68
CA ASP A 110 5.70 -1.28 10.51
C ASP A 110 5.96 -1.69 9.05
N ALA A 111 7.08 -2.33 8.76
CA ALA A 111 7.48 -2.72 7.40
C ALA A 111 6.48 -3.66 6.71
N ARG A 112 5.65 -4.39 7.45
CA ARG A 112 4.69 -5.38 6.94
C ARG A 112 3.27 -5.14 7.42
N THR A 113 3.04 -4.14 8.25
CA THR A 113 1.72 -3.86 8.83
C THR A 113 1.28 -2.47 8.46
N THR A 114 0.07 -2.37 7.89
CA THR A 114 -0.59 -1.11 7.59
C THR A 114 -1.99 -1.09 8.18
N GLU A 115 -2.49 0.11 8.44
CA GLU A 115 -3.86 0.35 8.86
C GLU A 115 -4.57 1.22 7.82
N ARG A 116 -5.81 0.86 7.52
CA ARG A 116 -6.75 1.67 6.75
C ARG A 116 -7.95 1.96 7.64
N THR A 117 -8.36 3.21 7.71
CA THR A 117 -9.58 3.65 8.39
C THR A 117 -10.55 4.23 7.37
N ASP A 118 -11.75 3.69 7.32
CA ASP A 118 -12.82 4.14 6.45
C ASP A 118 -13.75 5.08 7.21
N LYS A 119 -14.13 6.19 6.56
CA LYS A 119 -14.98 7.22 7.18
C LYS A 119 -16.18 7.55 6.31
N LYS A 120 -17.30 7.87 6.97
CA LYS A 120 -18.50 8.42 6.36
C LYS A 120 -18.95 9.65 7.14
N GLY A 121 -19.15 10.79 6.45
CA GLY A 121 -19.44 12.06 7.11
C GLY A 121 -18.38 12.43 8.16
N GLY A 122 -17.12 12.12 7.93
CA GLY A 122 -16.01 12.33 8.88
C GLY A 122 -15.94 11.36 10.06
N LYS A 123 -16.92 10.47 10.23
CA LYS A 123 -16.94 9.47 11.32
C LYS A 123 -16.35 8.14 10.84
N VAL A 124 -15.54 7.51 11.69
CA VAL A 124 -14.99 6.19 11.45
C VAL A 124 -16.12 5.15 11.42
N VAL A 125 -16.19 4.37 10.34
CA VAL A 125 -17.16 3.28 10.18
C VAL A 125 -16.48 1.92 10.16
N MET A 126 -15.23 1.83 9.68
CA MET A 126 -14.48 0.58 9.60
C MET A 126 -12.97 0.84 9.74
N THR A 127 -12.28 -0.07 10.38
CA THR A 127 -10.80 -0.10 10.43
C THR A 127 -10.31 -1.45 9.96
N PHE A 128 -9.31 -1.45 9.09
CA PHE A 128 -8.65 -2.64 8.55
C PHE A 128 -7.19 -2.63 8.94
N THR A 129 -6.77 -3.61 9.72
CA THR A 129 -5.35 -3.88 9.94
C THR A 129 -4.89 -4.94 8.95
N ARG A 130 -3.86 -4.66 8.17
CA ARG A 130 -3.29 -5.53 7.14
C ARG A 130 -1.90 -5.93 7.54
N LYS A 131 -1.62 -7.23 7.59
CA LYS A 131 -0.31 -7.77 7.97
C LYS A 131 0.16 -8.81 6.97
N VAL A 132 1.28 -8.53 6.31
CA VAL A 132 1.94 -9.48 5.40
C VAL A 132 2.82 -10.43 6.23
N SER A 133 2.75 -11.73 5.95
CA SER A 133 3.61 -12.75 6.57
C SER A 133 5.09 -12.52 6.26
N THR A 134 5.97 -13.15 7.05
CA THR A 134 7.43 -13.01 6.87
C THR A 134 7.92 -13.53 5.53
N ASP A 135 7.28 -14.57 5.00
CA ASP A 135 7.58 -15.16 3.69
C ASP A 135 6.95 -14.38 2.51
N GLY A 136 6.17 -13.32 2.80
CA GLY A 136 5.53 -12.47 1.80
C GLY A 136 4.36 -13.13 1.04
N LYS A 137 3.89 -14.32 1.46
CA LYS A 137 2.90 -15.11 0.70
C LYS A 137 1.47 -14.98 1.20
N THR A 138 1.28 -14.55 2.44
CA THR A 138 -0.03 -14.42 3.07
C THR A 138 -0.25 -12.99 3.56
N LEU A 139 -1.44 -12.46 3.29
CA LEU A 139 -1.92 -11.19 3.83
C LEU A 139 -3.11 -11.47 4.75
N THR A 140 -2.94 -11.18 6.04
CA THR A 140 -4.04 -11.21 7.01
C THR A 140 -4.65 -9.81 7.10
N VAL A 141 -5.95 -9.71 6.92
CA VAL A 141 -6.71 -8.48 7.08
C VAL A 141 -7.71 -8.67 8.21
N THR A 142 -7.58 -7.89 9.28
CA THR A 142 -8.58 -7.82 10.34
C THR A 142 -9.44 -6.59 10.11
N ALA A 143 -10.74 -6.76 9.93
CA ALA A 143 -11.69 -5.67 9.76
C ALA A 143 -12.57 -5.54 11.01
N LYS A 144 -12.66 -4.33 11.56
CA LYS A 144 -13.48 -4.01 12.73
C LYS A 144 -14.27 -2.73 12.48
N GLY A 145 -15.53 -2.73 12.85
CA GLY A 145 -16.38 -1.54 12.69
C GLY A 145 -17.84 -1.86 12.67
N THR A 146 -18.57 -1.13 11.84
CA THR A 146 -20.04 -1.28 11.71
C THR A 146 -20.39 -1.29 10.23
N ASN A 147 -21.14 -2.28 9.79
CA ASN A 147 -21.61 -2.36 8.41
C ASN A 147 -22.77 -1.37 8.13
N SER A 148 -23.19 -1.29 6.87
CA SER A 148 -24.29 -0.40 6.44
C SER A 148 -25.65 -0.70 7.09
N LYS A 149 -25.79 -1.88 7.74
CA LYS A 149 -27.01 -2.28 8.48
C LYS A 149 -26.90 -1.94 9.98
N GLY A 150 -25.81 -1.29 10.43
CA GLY A 150 -25.60 -0.96 11.83
C GLY A 150 -25.10 -2.14 12.68
N GLN A 151 -24.70 -3.26 12.07
CA GLN A 151 -24.24 -4.44 12.77
C GLN A 151 -22.71 -4.35 13.00
N PRO A 152 -22.19 -4.75 14.18
CA PRO A 152 -20.76 -4.83 14.41
C PRO A 152 -20.11 -5.85 13.46
N VAL A 153 -18.94 -5.51 12.93
CA VAL A 153 -18.12 -6.38 12.07
C VAL A 153 -16.83 -6.72 12.79
N ASN A 154 -16.45 -7.99 12.72
CA ASN A 154 -15.18 -8.48 13.26
C ASN A 154 -14.66 -9.62 12.37
N ASP A 155 -14.21 -9.26 11.17
CA ASP A 155 -13.71 -10.22 10.18
C ASP A 155 -12.21 -10.46 10.33
N VAL A 156 -11.79 -11.69 10.05
CA VAL A 156 -10.39 -12.05 9.83
C VAL A 156 -10.30 -12.71 8.47
N VAL A 157 -9.73 -11.99 7.50
CA VAL A 157 -9.65 -12.41 6.12
C VAL A 157 -8.21 -12.77 5.78
N MET A 158 -8.02 -13.98 5.28
CA MET A 158 -6.74 -14.47 4.80
C MET A 158 -6.71 -14.40 3.28
N LEU A 159 -5.66 -13.78 2.73
CA LEU A 159 -5.45 -13.72 1.28
C LEU A 159 -4.07 -14.28 0.95
N THR A 160 -3.97 -14.91 -0.22
CA THR A 160 -2.71 -15.45 -0.75
C THR A 160 -2.22 -14.63 -1.92
N LYS A 161 -0.92 -14.39 -1.97
CA LYS A 161 -0.26 -13.67 -3.07
C LYS A 161 -0.32 -14.48 -4.35
N GLN A 162 -0.56 -13.80 -5.48
CA GLN A 162 -0.63 -14.40 -6.81
C GLN A 162 0.69 -14.20 -7.57
#